data_94006d8c2c4a7658a04a4b8575543e81
#
_entry.id   94006d8c2c4a7658a04a4b8575543e81
#
_cell.length_a   1.000
_cell.length_b   1.000
_cell.length_c   1.000
_cell.angle_alpha   90.00
_cell.angle_beta   90.00
_cell.angle_gamma   90.00
#
_symmetry.space_group_name_H-M   'P 1'
#
loop_
_entity.id
_entity.type
_entity.pdbx_description
1 polymer ?
#
loop_
_entity_poly.entity_id
_entity_poly.type
_entity_poly.pdbx_seq_one_letter_code
_entity_poly.pdbx_strand_id
1 'polypeptide(L)' 'MVEDLYKQKRSLELRWQLEYEQSGKYTLNMVEIDKKIREVITEIKLEESKIANRENAINDAAPEVSVAT' A
#
# COMPACT_ATOMS: atom_id res chain seq x y z
N MET A 1 -5.08 6.52 -9.46
CA MET A 1 -5.59 7.01 -8.19
C MET A 1 -5.46 5.97 -7.12
N VAL A 2 -5.58 6.40 -5.88
CA VAL A 2 -5.41 5.50 -4.75
C VAL A 2 -6.40 4.34 -4.80
N GLU A 3 -7.62 4.62 -5.24
CA GLU A 3 -8.64 3.58 -5.32
C GLU A 3 -8.23 2.43 -6.22
N ASP A 4 -7.60 2.76 -7.34
CA ASP A 4 -7.13 1.71 -8.25
C ASP A 4 -6.04 0.88 -7.61
N LEU A 5 -5.18 1.51 -6.84
CA LEU A 5 -4.13 0.80 -6.14
C LEU A 5 -4.69 -0.15 -5.10
N TYR A 6 -5.71 0.27 -4.38
CA TYR A 6 -6.36 -0.61 -3.42
C TYR A 6 -7.04 -1.79 -4.10
N LYS A 7 -7.63 -1.56 -5.26
CA LYS A 7 -8.23 -2.66 -6.02
C LYS A 7 -7.17 -3.64 -6.48
N GLN A 8 -6.03 -3.14 -6.95
CA GLN A 8 -4.94 -4.00 -7.35
C GLN A 8 -4.42 -4.83 -6.18
N LYS A 9 -4.27 -4.20 -5.04
CA LYS A 9 -3.81 -4.88 -3.84
C LYS A 9 -4.76 -6.01 -3.48
N ARG A 10 -6.05 -5.73 -3.50
CA ARG A 10 -7.05 -6.74 -3.15
C ARG A 10 -7.05 -7.89 -4.14
N SER A 11 -6.94 -7.60 -5.43
CA SER A 11 -6.86 -8.63 -6.45
C SER A 11 -5.67 -9.54 -6.22
N LEU A 12 -4.53 -8.95 -5.92
CA LEU A 12 -3.32 -9.71 -5.67
C LEU A 12 -3.45 -10.56 -4.43
N GLU A 13 -4.08 -10.03 -3.38
CA GLU A 13 -4.28 -10.80 -2.15
C GLU A 13 -5.19 -11.99 -2.38
N LEU A 14 -6.25 -11.80 -3.17
CA LEU A 14 -7.14 -12.91 -3.50
C LEU A 14 -6.41 -13.97 -4.32
N ARG A 15 -5.58 -13.54 -5.25
CA ARG A 15 -4.82 -14.47 -6.07
C ARG A 15 -3.84 -15.26 -5.22
N TRP A 16 -3.19 -14.59 -4.27
CA TRP A 16 -2.28 -15.23 -3.35
C TRP A 16 -3.01 -16.30 -2.54
N GLN A 17 -4.18 -15.94 -2.05
CA GLN A 17 -4.98 -16.86 -1.24
C GLN A 17 -5.41 -18.08 -2.03
N LEU A 18 -5.83 -17.88 -3.28
CA LEU A 18 -6.22 -18.98 -4.14
C LEU A 18 -5.05 -19.92 -4.40
N GLU A 19 -3.89 -19.36 -4.67
CA GLU A 19 -2.69 -20.18 -4.87
C GLU A 19 -2.39 -21.01 -3.65
N TYR A 20 -2.48 -20.40 -2.48
CA TYR A 20 -2.19 -21.10 -1.25
C TYR A 20 -3.19 -22.22 -1.01
N GLU A 21 -4.46 -21.97 -1.27
CA GLU A 21 -5.49 -22.99 -1.10
C GLU A 21 -5.30 -24.15 -2.05
N GLN A 22 -4.90 -23.86 -3.28
CA GLN A 22 -4.72 -24.91 -4.28
C GLN A 22 -3.48 -25.72 -4.04
N SER A 23 -2.39 -25.09 -3.68
CA SER A 23 -1.12 -25.78 -3.52
C SER A 23 -0.91 -26.31 -2.11
N GLY A 24 -1.56 -25.71 -1.12
CA GLY A 24 -1.37 -26.07 0.27
C GLY A 24 -0.02 -25.67 0.83
N LYS A 25 0.74 -24.90 0.09
CA LYS A 25 2.05 -24.47 0.55
C LYS A 25 2.45 -23.20 -0.19
N TYR A 26 3.51 -22.59 0.29
CA TYR A 26 4.03 -21.35 -0.29
C TYR A 26 4.81 -21.68 -1.56
N THR A 27 4.38 -21.14 -2.68
CA THR A 27 4.98 -21.43 -3.98
C THR A 27 5.75 -20.23 -4.51
N LEU A 28 6.52 -20.45 -5.58
CA LEU A 28 7.23 -19.36 -6.23
C LEU A 28 6.28 -18.33 -6.80
N ASN A 29 5.13 -18.76 -7.30
CA ASN A 29 4.12 -17.83 -7.77
C ASN A 29 3.67 -16.91 -6.64
N MET A 30 3.54 -17.46 -5.44
CA MET A 30 3.15 -16.67 -4.28
C MET A 30 4.22 -15.67 -3.90
N VAL A 31 5.48 -16.03 -4.07
CA VAL A 31 6.58 -15.09 -3.83
C VAL A 31 6.46 -13.88 -4.75
N GLU A 32 6.18 -14.13 -6.02
CA GLU A 32 6.03 -13.05 -6.98
C GLU A 32 4.81 -12.18 -6.70
N ILE A 33 3.70 -12.83 -6.35
CA ILE A 33 2.50 -12.11 -5.99
C ILE A 33 2.76 -11.23 -4.76
N ASP A 34 3.44 -11.80 -3.77
CA ASP A 34 3.78 -11.10 -2.55
C ASP A 34 4.62 -9.87 -2.85
N LYS A 35 5.59 -10.02 -3.75
CA LYS A 35 6.43 -8.90 -4.16
C LYS A 35 5.61 -7.79 -4.79
N LYS A 36 4.67 -8.15 -5.64
CA LYS A 36 3.81 -7.16 -6.27
C LYS A 36 2.90 -6.47 -5.27
N ILE A 37 2.42 -7.23 -4.29
CA ILE A 37 1.60 -6.64 -3.23
C ILE A 37 2.41 -5.58 -2.49
N ARG A 38 3.66 -5.87 -2.18
CA ARG A 38 4.52 -4.90 -1.51
C ARG A 38 4.74 -3.66 -2.36
N GLU A 39 4.91 -3.83 -3.66
CA GLU A 39 5.08 -2.70 -4.55
C GLU A 39 3.84 -1.83 -4.57
N VAL A 40 2.67 -2.45 -4.62
CA VAL A 40 1.42 -1.71 -4.59
C VAL A 40 1.25 -0.98 -3.26
N ILE A 41 1.58 -1.64 -2.16
CA ILE A 41 1.51 -1.01 -0.84
C ILE A 41 2.43 0.22 -0.79
N THR A 42 3.62 0.11 -1.36
CA THR A 42 4.55 1.23 -1.41
C THR A 42 3.95 2.39 -2.21
N GLU A 43 3.32 2.08 -3.34
CA GLU A 43 2.68 3.11 -4.14
C GLU A 43 1.52 3.76 -3.41
N ILE A 44 0.74 2.95 -2.69
CA ILE A 44 -0.35 3.49 -1.89
C ILE A 44 0.19 4.46 -0.85
N LYS A 45 1.25 4.07 -0.17
CA LYS A 45 1.85 4.93 0.84
C LYS A 45 2.36 6.23 0.24
N LEU A 46 2.96 6.16 -0.93
CA LEU A 46 3.43 7.36 -1.60
C LEU A 46 2.28 8.29 -1.98
N GLU A 47 1.20 7.73 -2.51
CA GLU A 47 0.06 8.55 -2.89
C GLU A 47 -0.61 9.17 -1.68
N GLU A 48 -0.77 8.40 -0.63
CA GLU A 48 -1.37 8.92 0.59
C GLU A 48 -0.47 9.95 1.25
N SER A 49 0.84 9.77 1.13
CA SER A 49 1.79 10.73 1.65
C SER A 49 1.69 12.06 0.92
N LYS A 50 1.48 12.03 -0.38
CA LYS A 50 1.29 13.25 -1.15
C LYS A 50 0.07 14.02 -0.69
N ILE A 51 -1.02 13.29 -0.44
CA ILE A 51 -2.25 13.92 0.04
C ILE A 51 -2.02 14.49 1.43
N ALA A 52 -1.38 13.73 2.31
CA ALA A 52 -1.10 14.18 3.67
C ALA A 52 -0.18 15.40 3.66
N ASN A 53 0.83 15.40 2.81
CA ASN A 53 1.73 16.53 2.71
C ASN A 53 1.01 17.79 2.26
N ARG A 54 0.05 17.61 1.36
CA ARG A 54 -0.72 18.74 0.88
C ARG A 54 -1.55 19.34 2.00
N GLU A 55 -2.17 18.47 2.81
CA GLU A 55 -2.94 18.92 3.96
C GLU A 55 -2.05 19.55 5.02
N ASN A 56 -0.89 18.96 5.23
CA ASN A 56 0.06 19.50 6.20
C ASN A 56 0.57 20.87 5.76
N ALA A 57 0.73 21.08 4.48
CA ALA A 57 1.14 22.38 3.98
C ALA A 57 0.13 23.44 4.33
N ILE A 58 -1.14 23.09 4.30
CA ILE A 58 -2.20 24.01 4.68
C ILE A 58 -2.17 24.26 6.17
N ASN A 59 -1.96 23.24 6.94
CA ASN A 59 -1.94 23.32 8.40
C ASN A 59 -0.58 23.72 8.93
N ASP A 60 0.37 23.86 8.08
CA ASP A 60 1.74 24.08 8.47
C ASP A 60 1.93 25.34 9.24
N ALA A 61 1.07 26.26 9.03
CA ALA A 61 1.12 27.47 9.85
C ALA A 61 1.04 27.11 11.30
N ALA A 62 0.42 26.02 11.58
CA ALA A 62 0.27 25.61 12.94
C ALA A 62 1.40 24.84 13.45
N PRO A 63 2.17 24.28 13.16
CA PRO A 63 3.01 23.58 13.79
C PRO A 63 4.13 23.36 14.01
N GLU A 64 4.21 23.57 13.90
CA GLU A 64 5.06 23.28 14.07
C GLU A 64 5.31 22.52 14.98
N VAL A 65 4.83 22.58 15.31
CA VAL A 65 4.86 22.08 16.04
C VAL A 65 5.13 21.03 16.35
N SER A 66 4.73 20.86 16.18
CA SER A 66 4.92 19.94 16.49
C SER A 66 5.83 19.38 16.63
N VAL A 67 6.16 19.58 16.38
CA VAL A 67 7.03 19.11 16.39
C VAL A 67 7.60 18.80 17.24
N ALA A 68 7.44 19.19 17.56
CA ALA A 68 8.06 18.96 18.32
C ALA A 68 8.24 18.02 18.89
N THR A 69 7.92 17.89 18.90
CA THR A 69 8.16 17.20 19.39
C THR A 69 8.72 16.71 19.59
#